data_0d5f83b5491837d7d75c9aa20df172dd
#
_entry.id   0d5f83b5491837d7d75c9aa20df172dd
#
_cell.length_a   1.000
_cell.length_b   1.000
_cell.length_c   1.000
_cell.angle_alpha   90.00
_cell.angle_beta   90.00
_cell.angle_gamma   90.00
#
_symmetry.space_group_name_H-M   'P 1'
#
loop_
_entity.id
_entity.type
_entity.pdbx_description
1 polymer ?
#
loop_
_entity_poly.entity_id
_entity_poly.type
_entity_poly.pdbx_seq_one_letter_code
_entity_poly.pdbx_strand_id
1 'polypeptide(L)'
;MTPVLIAFPLSLTLIEYNQATPALYVHYLYKTSLFTYRSADLDYTFYTEKNQHIPENLIANFKSEQRIAEMYHEELKPIFKVNESYILRIDSLGVYDLKAFNPDYIVLSQSPKINLERMLNQFPNTRIIADGSNYKSDVDRWESTCLKKKIPFHNTYEKGFYKIE
;
A
#
# COMPACT_ATOMS: atom_id res chain seq x y z
N MET A 1 29.84 -43.55 28.12
CA MET A 1 30.08 -42.60 27.00
C MET A 1 28.72 -42.01 26.61
N THR A 2 28.52 -40.80 26.96
CA THR A 2 27.23 -40.06 26.84
C THR A 2 27.08 -39.40 25.48
N PRO A 3 25.96 -39.58 24.75
CA PRO A 3 25.65 -38.80 23.59
C PRO A 3 24.87 -37.56 24.04
N VAL A 4 25.57 -36.52 24.38
CA VAL A 4 24.99 -35.18 24.64
C VAL A 4 25.39 -34.27 23.49
N LEU A 5 24.43 -33.49 22.98
CA LEU A 5 24.62 -32.28 22.15
C LEU A 5 24.51 -32.41 20.63
N ILE A 6 23.33 -32.82 20.15
CA ILE A 6 22.93 -32.42 18.79
C ILE A 6 21.56 -31.68 18.80
N ALA A 7 20.92 -31.51 19.95
CA ALA A 7 19.60 -30.86 20.02
C ALA A 7 19.65 -29.31 20.07
N PHE A 8 20.80 -28.69 20.36
CA PHE A 8 20.90 -27.25 20.55
C PHE A 8 20.88 -26.40 19.28
N PRO A 9 21.42 -26.80 18.14
CA PRO A 9 21.31 -25.97 16.92
C PRO A 9 19.95 -26.07 16.23
N LEU A 10 19.17 -27.13 16.43
CA LEU A 10 17.84 -27.26 15.83
C LEU A 10 16.80 -26.33 16.48
N SER A 11 16.93 -26.05 17.78
CA SER A 11 16.01 -25.15 18.48
C SER A 11 16.23 -23.69 18.14
N LEU A 12 17.46 -23.29 17.79
CA LEU A 12 17.78 -21.92 17.37
C LEU A 12 17.33 -21.64 15.94
N THR A 13 17.35 -22.61 15.05
CA THR A 13 16.84 -22.45 13.67
C THR A 13 15.31 -22.42 13.58
N LEU A 14 14.59 -22.91 14.58
CA LEU A 14 13.13 -22.81 14.66
C LEU A 14 12.65 -21.48 15.26
N ILE A 15 13.51 -20.70 15.92
CA ILE A 15 13.16 -19.40 16.52
C ILE A 15 13.31 -18.25 15.51
N GLU A 16 14.08 -18.43 14.44
CA GLU A 16 14.14 -17.51 13.31
C GLU A 16 13.07 -17.78 12.24
N TYR A 17 11.92 -18.28 12.63
CA TYR A 17 10.75 -18.22 11.75
C TYR A 17 10.30 -16.76 11.72
N ASN A 18 10.90 -16.05 10.78
CA ASN A 18 10.79 -14.63 10.52
C ASN A 18 9.31 -14.24 10.39
N GLN A 19 8.72 -13.72 11.46
CA GLN A 19 7.45 -13.02 11.30
C GLN A 19 7.73 -11.83 10.39
N ALA A 20 7.17 -11.88 9.20
CA ALA A 20 7.33 -10.78 8.26
C ALA A 20 6.60 -9.56 8.82
N THR A 21 7.24 -8.40 8.77
CA THR A 21 6.56 -7.17 9.14
C THR A 21 5.36 -6.95 8.22
N PRO A 22 4.14 -6.79 8.75
CA PRO A 22 2.97 -6.46 7.94
C PRO A 22 3.24 -5.24 7.06
N ALA A 23 2.81 -5.31 5.80
CA ALA A 23 3.06 -4.23 4.85
C ALA A 23 1.91 -4.07 3.85
N LEU A 24 1.62 -2.84 3.46
CA LEU A 24 0.72 -2.51 2.37
C LEU A 24 1.54 -2.00 1.18
N TYR A 25 1.29 -2.58 0.02
CA TYR A 25 1.90 -2.17 -1.24
C TYR A 25 0.87 -1.47 -2.10
N VAL A 26 1.16 -0.26 -2.54
CA VAL A 26 0.37 0.47 -3.53
C VAL A 26 1.06 0.29 -4.88
N HIS A 27 0.46 -0.48 -5.77
CA HIS A 27 1.07 -0.84 -7.06
C HIS A 27 0.79 0.21 -8.14
N TYR A 28 1.67 0.23 -9.16
CA TYR A 28 1.32 0.81 -10.43
C TYR A 28 0.66 -0.25 -11.32
N LEU A 29 -0.58 0.00 -11.67
CA LEU A 29 -1.26 -0.73 -12.74
C LEU A 29 -2.05 0.29 -13.57
N TYR A 30 -1.85 0.30 -14.88
CA TYR A 30 -2.43 1.32 -15.75
C TYR A 30 -3.96 1.39 -15.61
N LYS A 31 -4.48 2.58 -15.32
CA LYS A 31 -5.91 2.86 -15.08
C LYS A 31 -6.58 2.02 -13.99
N THR A 32 -5.80 1.49 -13.08
CA THR A 32 -6.28 0.55 -12.07
C THR A 32 -5.72 0.90 -10.70
N SER A 33 -6.56 0.85 -9.68
CA SER A 33 -6.11 0.86 -8.28
C SER A 33 -5.91 -0.58 -7.83
N LEU A 34 -4.68 -0.92 -7.49
CA LEU A 34 -4.31 -2.24 -6.97
C LEU A 34 -3.44 -2.08 -5.73
N PHE A 35 -3.93 -2.58 -4.60
CA PHE A 35 -3.15 -2.65 -3.37
C PHE A 35 -2.96 -4.11 -2.99
N THR A 36 -1.87 -4.40 -2.30
CA THR A 36 -1.62 -5.73 -1.75
C THR A 36 -1.21 -5.59 -0.30
N TYR A 37 -1.93 -6.24 0.60
CA TYR A 37 -1.55 -6.32 2.00
C TYR A 37 -0.87 -7.68 2.26
N ARG A 38 0.28 -7.64 2.90
CA ARG A 38 0.98 -8.81 3.42
C ARG A 38 0.85 -8.84 4.93
N SER A 39 0.29 -9.92 5.47
CA SER A 39 0.22 -10.16 6.91
C SER A 39 1.56 -10.60 7.51
N ALA A 40 1.63 -10.67 8.84
CA ALA A 40 2.79 -11.24 9.55
C ALA A 40 3.00 -12.73 9.23
N ASP A 41 1.92 -13.45 8.92
CA ASP A 41 1.92 -14.88 8.59
C ASP A 41 2.20 -15.16 7.11
N LEU A 42 2.60 -14.14 6.35
CA LEU A 42 2.86 -14.20 4.91
C LEU A 42 1.63 -14.50 4.05
N ASP A 43 0.44 -14.27 4.56
CA ASP A 43 -0.76 -14.25 3.75
C ASP A 43 -0.86 -12.94 2.97
N TYR A 44 -1.41 -13.00 1.77
CA TYR A 44 -1.57 -11.84 0.91
C TYR A 44 -3.03 -11.59 0.57
N THR A 45 -3.46 -10.34 0.74
CA THR A 45 -4.79 -9.88 0.31
C THR A 45 -4.63 -8.84 -0.79
N PHE A 46 -5.23 -9.10 -1.94
CA PHE A 46 -5.35 -8.12 -3.02
C PHE A 46 -6.62 -7.29 -2.82
N TYR A 47 -6.46 -5.99 -2.93
CA TYR A 47 -7.56 -5.02 -2.89
C TYR A 47 -7.70 -4.35 -4.26
N THR A 48 -8.89 -4.41 -4.84
CA THR A 48 -9.23 -3.74 -6.11
C THR A 48 -10.59 -3.07 -6.02
N GLU A 49 -10.91 -2.26 -7.02
CA GLU A 49 -12.26 -1.75 -7.17
C GLU A 49 -13.27 -2.87 -7.41
N LYS A 50 -14.52 -2.61 -7.02
CA LYS A 50 -15.62 -3.53 -7.28
C LYS A 50 -15.72 -3.88 -8.76
N ASN A 51 -15.85 -5.17 -9.06
CA ASN A 51 -15.92 -5.71 -10.41
C ASN A 51 -14.67 -5.46 -11.28
N GLN A 52 -13.55 -5.04 -10.69
CA GLN A 52 -12.29 -4.91 -11.41
C GLN A 52 -11.61 -6.27 -11.52
N HIS A 53 -11.31 -6.67 -12.76
CA HIS A 53 -10.59 -7.90 -13.03
C HIS A 53 -9.07 -7.64 -13.00
N ILE A 54 -8.34 -8.40 -12.19
CA ILE A 54 -6.88 -8.45 -12.24
C ILE A 54 -6.49 -9.54 -13.25
N PRO A 55 -5.60 -9.26 -14.20
CA PRO A 55 -5.14 -10.29 -15.13
C PRO A 55 -4.56 -11.51 -14.40
N GLU A 56 -5.00 -12.70 -14.76
CA GLU A 56 -4.60 -13.95 -14.09
C GLU A 56 -3.09 -14.20 -14.13
N ASN A 57 -2.44 -13.79 -15.23
CA ASN A 57 -0.99 -13.88 -15.36
C ASN A 57 -0.25 -13.00 -14.33
N LEU A 58 -0.79 -11.84 -13.97
CA LEU A 58 -0.21 -10.98 -12.94
C LEU A 58 -0.30 -11.65 -11.57
N ILE A 59 -1.45 -12.24 -11.27
CA ILE A 59 -1.65 -13.00 -10.02
C ILE A 59 -0.73 -14.21 -9.98
N ALA A 60 -0.63 -14.98 -11.07
CA ALA A 60 0.20 -16.18 -11.16
C ALA A 60 1.70 -15.83 -10.98
N ASN A 61 2.18 -14.78 -11.65
CA ASN A 61 3.55 -14.32 -11.50
C ASN A 61 3.86 -13.88 -10.08
N PHE A 62 2.96 -13.09 -9.47
CA PHE A 62 3.12 -12.64 -8.10
C PHE A 62 3.16 -13.80 -7.10
N LYS A 63 2.27 -14.79 -7.26
CA LYS A 63 2.28 -16.02 -6.45
C LYS A 63 3.61 -16.76 -6.55
N SER A 64 4.09 -16.94 -7.77
CA SER A 64 5.34 -17.67 -8.04
C SER A 64 6.55 -16.96 -7.43
N GLU A 65 6.65 -15.64 -7.63
CA GLU A 65 7.78 -14.84 -7.13
C GLU A 65 7.83 -14.76 -5.61
N GLN A 66 6.68 -14.63 -4.95
CA GLN A 66 6.59 -14.46 -3.50
C GLN A 66 6.41 -15.78 -2.74
N ARG A 67 6.28 -16.94 -3.43
CA ARG A 67 6.01 -18.25 -2.83
C ARG A 67 4.79 -18.25 -1.90
N ILE A 68 3.73 -17.59 -2.30
CA ILE A 68 2.53 -17.35 -1.50
C ILE A 68 1.72 -18.63 -1.37
N ALA A 69 1.39 -19.03 -0.13
CA ALA A 69 0.56 -20.18 0.15
C ALA A 69 -0.92 -19.87 -0.08
N GLU A 70 -1.42 -18.76 0.49
CA GLU A 70 -2.80 -18.35 0.38
C GLU A 70 -2.92 -16.90 -0.09
N MET A 71 -3.94 -16.64 -0.88
CA MET A 71 -4.21 -15.33 -1.44
C MET A 71 -5.70 -15.03 -1.39
N TYR A 72 -6.03 -13.90 -0.80
CA TYR A 72 -7.39 -13.40 -0.69
C TYR A 72 -7.61 -12.24 -1.65
N HIS A 73 -8.86 -12.00 -2.00
CA HIS A 73 -9.25 -10.85 -2.81
C HIS A 73 -10.39 -10.11 -2.11
N GLU A 74 -10.21 -8.82 -1.87
CA GLU A 74 -11.19 -7.94 -1.24
C GLU A 74 -11.39 -6.66 -2.04
N GLU A 75 -12.48 -5.97 -1.75
CA GLU A 75 -12.76 -4.64 -2.29
C GLU A 75 -11.92 -3.57 -1.59
N LEU A 76 -11.45 -2.57 -2.33
CA LEU A 76 -10.68 -1.45 -1.80
C LEU A 76 -11.47 -0.70 -0.73
N LYS A 77 -10.81 -0.49 0.40
CA LYS A 77 -11.36 0.23 1.54
C LYS A 77 -10.91 1.71 1.50
N PRO A 78 -11.69 2.63 2.06
CA PRO A 78 -11.27 4.02 2.16
C PRO A 78 -10.15 4.24 3.20
N ILE A 79 -10.05 3.37 4.20
CA ILE A 79 -9.04 3.46 5.26
C ILE A 79 -8.39 2.10 5.46
N PHE A 80 -7.05 2.13 5.59
CA PHE A 80 -6.25 0.99 6.00
C PHE A 80 -5.46 1.37 7.26
N LYS A 81 -5.19 0.37 8.09
CA LYS A 81 -4.21 0.47 9.17
C LYS A 81 -3.14 -0.60 8.96
N VAL A 82 -1.88 -0.18 8.96
CA VAL A 82 -0.72 -1.06 8.86
C VAL A 82 0.22 -0.70 10.00
N ASN A 83 0.41 -1.64 10.92
CA ASN A 83 1.10 -1.38 12.19
C ASN A 83 0.48 -0.16 12.89
N GLU A 84 1.23 0.90 13.14
CA GLU A 84 0.73 2.14 13.74
C GLU A 84 0.35 3.21 12.71
N SER A 85 0.57 2.94 11.41
CA SER A 85 0.31 3.91 10.34
C SER A 85 -1.13 3.83 9.82
N TYR A 86 -1.77 4.97 9.67
CA TYR A 86 -3.08 5.12 9.05
C TYR A 86 -2.95 5.62 7.62
N ILE A 87 -3.65 4.95 6.72
CA ILE A 87 -3.66 5.26 5.29
C ILE A 87 -5.07 5.64 4.88
N LEU A 88 -5.26 6.84 4.35
CA LEU A 88 -6.51 7.31 3.77
C LEU A 88 -6.43 7.19 2.25
N ARG A 89 -7.32 6.43 1.64
CA ARG A 89 -7.51 6.42 0.19
C ARG A 89 -8.60 7.43 -0.19
N ILE A 90 -8.28 8.33 -1.09
CA ILE A 90 -9.21 9.30 -1.67
C ILE A 90 -9.43 8.91 -3.12
N ASP A 91 -10.65 8.48 -3.42
CA ASP A 91 -11.08 8.07 -4.75
C ASP A 91 -11.80 9.21 -5.50
N SER A 92 -12.44 8.90 -6.61
CA SER A 92 -13.18 9.86 -7.44
C SER A 92 -14.24 10.69 -6.71
N LEU A 93 -14.75 10.21 -5.55
CA LEU A 93 -15.68 10.94 -4.71
C LEU A 93 -15.02 12.12 -3.98
N GLY A 94 -13.71 12.08 -3.79
CA GLY A 94 -12.93 13.17 -3.20
C GLY A 94 -13.22 13.43 -1.71
N VAL A 95 -13.68 12.41 -0.98
CA VAL A 95 -14.03 12.55 0.44
C VAL A 95 -12.76 12.45 1.29
N TYR A 96 -12.43 13.51 2.03
CA TYR A 96 -11.29 13.54 2.95
C TYR A 96 -11.57 14.29 4.26
N ASP A 97 -12.72 14.92 4.41
CA ASP A 97 -13.08 15.64 5.65
C ASP A 97 -13.58 14.65 6.71
N LEU A 98 -12.63 13.98 7.35
CA LEU A 98 -12.87 13.04 8.42
C LEU A 98 -12.48 13.70 9.74
N LYS A 99 -13.48 14.10 10.55
CA LYS A 99 -13.25 14.75 11.85
C LYS A 99 -12.36 13.89 12.74
N ALA A 100 -11.33 14.51 13.32
CA ALA A 100 -10.38 13.90 14.26
C ALA A 100 -9.57 12.69 13.71
N PHE A 101 -9.42 12.55 12.38
CA PHE A 101 -8.61 11.53 11.76
C PHE A 101 -7.39 12.18 11.08
N ASN A 102 -6.17 11.75 11.44
CA ASN A 102 -4.93 12.23 10.87
C ASN A 102 -4.20 11.07 10.20
N PRO A 103 -4.26 10.94 8.87
CA PRO A 103 -3.56 9.89 8.15
C PRO A 103 -2.07 10.19 8.02
N ASP A 104 -1.23 9.17 8.18
CA ASP A 104 0.19 9.23 7.88
C ASP A 104 0.47 9.22 6.38
N TYR A 105 -0.42 8.54 5.64
CA TYR A 105 -0.37 8.43 4.18
C TYR A 105 -1.73 8.74 3.57
N ILE A 106 -1.71 9.45 2.44
CA ILE A 106 -2.90 9.64 1.61
C ILE A 106 -2.61 9.08 0.21
N VAL A 107 -3.42 8.12 -0.21
CA VAL A 107 -3.37 7.56 -1.56
C VAL A 107 -4.46 8.20 -2.42
N LEU A 108 -4.05 8.86 -3.49
CA LEU A 108 -4.94 9.45 -4.49
C LEU A 108 -5.20 8.42 -5.58
N SER A 109 -6.47 8.09 -5.81
CA SER A 109 -6.95 7.10 -6.77
C SER A 109 -8.06 7.67 -7.65
N GLN A 110 -8.14 7.25 -8.92
CA GLN A 110 -9.23 7.62 -9.84
C GLN A 110 -9.38 9.14 -10.08
N SER A 111 -8.29 9.88 -10.02
CA SER A 111 -8.24 11.33 -10.28
C SER A 111 -9.28 12.15 -9.52
N PRO A 112 -9.27 12.12 -8.17
CA PRO A 112 -10.21 12.85 -7.35
C PRO A 112 -10.21 14.36 -7.65
N LYS A 113 -11.38 14.96 -7.73
CA LYS A 113 -11.54 16.40 -7.96
C LYS A 113 -11.43 17.16 -6.64
N ILE A 114 -10.24 17.19 -6.08
CA ILE A 114 -9.93 17.83 -4.79
C ILE A 114 -9.07 19.08 -4.97
N ASN A 115 -9.16 19.99 -4.01
CA ASN A 115 -8.17 21.03 -3.83
C ASN A 115 -7.05 20.49 -2.94
N LEU A 116 -5.98 19.97 -3.56
CA LEU A 116 -4.88 19.35 -2.83
C LEU A 116 -4.22 20.33 -1.84
N GLU A 117 -4.07 21.59 -2.20
CA GLU A 117 -3.47 22.60 -1.32
C GLU A 117 -4.27 22.78 -0.02
N ARG A 118 -5.60 22.87 -0.13
CA ARG A 118 -6.50 22.95 1.04
C ARG A 118 -6.39 21.69 1.89
N MET A 119 -6.36 20.51 1.27
CA MET A 119 -6.22 19.24 1.96
C MET A 119 -4.90 19.14 2.73
N LEU A 120 -3.79 19.55 2.13
CA LEU A 120 -2.47 19.54 2.78
C LEU A 120 -2.37 20.54 3.94
N ASN A 121 -3.15 21.60 3.95
CA ASN A 121 -3.24 22.49 5.12
C ASN A 121 -3.93 21.79 6.31
N GLN A 122 -4.82 20.84 6.02
CA GLN A 122 -5.50 20.03 7.05
C GLN A 122 -4.60 18.88 7.54
N PHE A 123 -3.76 18.30 6.65
CA PHE A 123 -2.88 17.16 6.93
C PHE A 123 -1.41 17.50 6.61
N PRO A 124 -0.76 18.38 7.37
CA PRO A 124 0.57 18.89 7.01
C PRO A 124 1.71 17.87 7.13
N ASN A 125 1.51 16.79 7.89
CA ASN A 125 2.54 15.77 8.15
C ASN A 125 2.33 14.49 7.35
N THR A 126 1.38 14.47 6.42
CA THR A 126 1.08 13.28 5.62
C THR A 126 2.05 13.10 4.45
N ARG A 127 2.12 11.89 3.91
CA ARG A 127 2.79 11.58 2.64
C ARG A 127 1.76 11.28 1.57
N ILE A 128 1.96 11.80 0.38
CA ILE A 128 1.03 11.63 -0.74
C ILE A 128 1.56 10.57 -1.70
N ILE A 129 0.70 9.64 -2.08
CA ILE A 129 0.97 8.60 -3.06
C ILE A 129 -0.08 8.72 -4.16
N ALA A 130 0.33 8.77 -5.42
CA ALA A 130 -0.57 8.69 -6.57
C ALA A 130 -0.43 7.32 -7.21
N ASP A 131 -1.53 6.55 -7.25
CA ASP A 131 -1.55 5.23 -7.88
C ASP A 131 -1.75 5.29 -9.40
N GLY A 132 -1.72 4.12 -10.06
CA GLY A 132 -1.80 4.00 -11.52
C GLY A 132 -3.18 4.32 -12.13
N SER A 133 -4.21 4.54 -11.32
CA SER A 133 -5.57 4.86 -11.79
C SER A 133 -5.76 6.34 -12.16
N ASN A 134 -4.80 7.19 -11.82
CA ASN A 134 -4.90 8.62 -12.01
C ASN A 134 -4.51 9.07 -13.42
N TYR A 135 -5.11 10.18 -13.90
CA TYR A 135 -4.66 10.85 -15.11
C TYR A 135 -3.31 11.55 -14.86
N LYS A 136 -2.39 11.42 -15.81
CA LYS A 136 -1.06 12.03 -15.72
C LYS A 136 -1.11 13.53 -15.41
N SER A 137 -2.00 14.28 -16.04
CA SER A 137 -2.16 15.72 -15.82
C SER A 137 -2.53 16.08 -14.37
N ASP A 138 -3.31 15.24 -13.70
CA ASP A 138 -3.66 15.44 -12.30
C ASP A 138 -2.46 15.14 -11.41
N VAL A 139 -1.73 14.05 -11.69
CA VAL A 139 -0.52 13.66 -10.95
C VAL A 139 0.56 14.73 -11.05
N ASP A 140 0.86 15.25 -12.24
CA ASP A 140 1.84 16.31 -12.48
C ASP A 140 1.49 17.62 -11.69
N ARG A 141 0.20 17.95 -11.65
CA ARG A 141 -0.30 19.11 -10.87
C ARG A 141 -0.14 18.88 -9.38
N TRP A 142 -0.45 17.69 -8.87
CA TRP A 142 -0.32 17.35 -7.45
C TRP A 142 1.14 17.31 -7.01
N GLU A 143 2.01 16.74 -7.82
CA GLU A 143 3.45 16.72 -7.54
C GLU A 143 4.01 18.13 -7.42
N SER A 144 3.65 19.02 -8.36
CA SER A 144 4.04 20.44 -8.29
C SER A 144 3.55 21.14 -7.02
N THR A 145 2.33 20.81 -6.57
CA THR A 145 1.75 21.36 -5.33
C THR A 145 2.49 20.84 -4.10
N CYS A 146 2.75 19.54 -4.05
CA CYS A 146 3.49 18.89 -2.95
C CYS A 146 4.93 19.43 -2.85
N LEU A 147 5.59 19.61 -4.00
CA LEU A 147 6.94 20.17 -4.05
C LEU A 147 6.99 21.58 -3.45
N LYS A 148 6.06 22.46 -3.82
CA LYS A 148 5.97 23.83 -3.27
C LYS A 148 5.75 23.83 -1.75
N LYS A 149 4.99 22.88 -1.24
CA LYS A 149 4.68 22.75 0.19
C LYS A 149 5.68 21.88 0.95
N LYS A 150 6.70 21.33 0.28
CA LYS A 150 7.69 20.40 0.85
C LYS A 150 7.06 19.14 1.47
N ILE A 151 5.96 18.68 0.91
CA ILE A 151 5.27 17.44 1.30
C ILE A 151 5.83 16.29 0.46
N PRO A 152 6.21 15.14 1.07
CA PRO A 152 6.67 13.98 0.32
C PRO A 152 5.60 13.48 -0.65
N PHE A 153 5.99 13.28 -1.92
CA PHE A 153 5.13 12.78 -2.99
C PHE A 153 5.74 11.58 -3.69
N HIS A 154 4.95 10.52 -3.89
CA HIS A 154 5.34 9.35 -4.64
C HIS A 154 4.38 9.10 -5.79
N ASN A 155 4.94 9.13 -7.01
CA ASN A 155 4.25 8.78 -8.24
C ASN A 155 4.59 7.32 -8.59
N THR A 156 3.60 6.42 -8.49
CA THR A 156 3.85 4.99 -8.76
C THR A 156 4.17 4.71 -10.23
N TYR A 157 3.75 5.58 -11.16
CA TYR A 157 4.11 5.47 -12.58
C TYR A 157 5.63 5.62 -12.81
N GLU A 158 6.26 6.56 -12.12
CA GLU A 158 7.69 6.86 -12.32
C GLU A 158 8.60 6.05 -11.40
N LYS A 159 8.15 5.81 -10.17
CA LYS A 159 8.99 5.26 -9.09
C LYS A 159 8.65 3.81 -8.74
N GLY A 160 7.66 3.22 -9.43
CA GLY A 160 7.16 1.88 -9.12
C GLY A 160 6.26 1.84 -7.89
N PHE A 161 6.00 0.67 -7.35
CA PHE A 161 5.15 0.49 -6.18
C PHE A 161 5.68 1.23 -4.95
N TYR A 162 4.76 1.59 -4.05
CA TYR A 162 5.11 2.15 -2.75
C TYR A 162 4.79 1.14 -1.64
N LYS A 163 5.76 0.90 -0.74
CA LYS A 163 5.61 0.01 0.41
C LYS A 163 5.41 0.84 1.68
N ILE A 164 4.38 0.50 2.46
CA ILE A 164 4.07 1.06 3.78
C ILE A 164 4.24 -0.06 4.82
N GLU A 165 5.07 0.18 5.84
CA GLU A 165 5.34 -0.74 6.96
C GLU A 165 4.95 -0.13 8.29
#